data_71dc999fac20e8b1b4f5359d3ee4d996
#
_entry.id   71dc999fac20e8b1b4f5359d3ee4d996
#
_cell.length_a   1.000
_cell.length_b   1.000
_cell.length_c   1.000
_cell.angle_alpha   90.00
_cell.angle_beta   90.00
_cell.angle_gamma   90.00
#
_symmetry.space_group_name_H-M   'P 1'
#
loop_
_entity.id
_entity.type
_entity.pdbx_description
1 polymer ?
#
loop_
_entity_poly.entity_id
_entity_poly.type
_entity_poly.pdbx_seq_one_letter_code
_entity_poly.pdbx_strand_id
1 'polypeptide(L)'
;MPDWEYMRWDESNFDIAAAPIYVRQAYEARKYAFVSDYVRLWALEQFGGVYVDTDVKVLKSYEPLLNDTAFIGLEESKVHLPGTCVIGCEAHCQWVRDMLALYDDIEFVKPDGSLDLTTNVERLGQRMKEEGLNQVESRESRAKSKPWKQNQYIEKWGLRIYIHDYFSPITSTRVMRKTRNTYSIHYFAESWRDGKTKKGWRDWTITREIVNALVQLKRLFEK
;
A
#
# COMPACT_ATOMS: atom_id res chain seq x y z
N MET A 1 18.95 5.56 -0.73
CA MET A 1 18.85 6.28 0.56
C MET A 1 19.89 5.67 1.50
N PRO A 2 21.11 6.24 1.55
CA PRO A 2 22.24 5.60 2.26
C PRO A 2 22.03 5.50 3.78
N ASP A 3 21.20 6.39 4.33
CA ASP A 3 20.96 6.48 5.80
C ASP A 3 19.70 5.69 6.23
N TRP A 4 19.23 4.78 5.39
CA TRP A 4 18.06 3.96 5.66
C TRP A 4 18.43 2.50 5.74
N GLU A 5 17.97 1.83 6.81
CA GLU A 5 18.03 0.38 6.92
C GLU A 5 16.98 -0.27 6.00
N TYR A 6 17.40 -1.29 5.28
CA TYR A 6 16.54 -2.08 4.42
C TYR A 6 16.14 -3.38 5.13
N MET A 7 14.86 -3.54 5.40
CA MET A 7 14.30 -4.76 5.98
C MET A 7 13.45 -5.48 4.95
N ARG A 8 13.81 -6.72 4.63
CA ARG A 8 13.02 -7.62 3.82
C ARG A 8 12.20 -8.53 4.72
N TRP A 9 10.93 -8.68 4.43
CA TRP A 9 10.03 -9.57 5.15
C TRP A 9 9.71 -10.80 4.30
N ASP A 10 9.87 -11.98 4.89
CA ASP A 10 9.53 -13.28 4.33
C ASP A 10 9.29 -14.29 5.47
N GLU A 11 9.16 -15.57 5.14
CA GLU A 11 8.88 -16.66 6.10
C GLU A 11 10.01 -16.87 7.13
N SER A 12 11.17 -16.26 6.95
CA SER A 12 12.27 -16.36 7.92
C SER A 12 12.13 -15.40 9.10
N ASN A 13 11.33 -14.36 8.96
CA ASN A 13 11.18 -13.31 9.96
C ASN A 13 9.72 -12.87 10.23
N PHE A 14 8.74 -13.52 9.57
CA PHE A 14 7.32 -13.36 9.89
C PHE A 14 6.70 -14.73 10.16
N ASP A 15 6.14 -14.92 11.37
CA ASP A 15 5.51 -16.18 11.78
C ASP A 15 4.09 -16.28 11.21
N ILE A 16 3.95 -17.02 10.11
CA ILE A 16 2.65 -17.30 9.48
C ILE A 16 1.72 -18.06 10.44
N ALA A 17 2.26 -18.95 11.29
CA ALA A 17 1.42 -19.78 12.18
C ALA A 17 0.77 -18.94 13.30
N ALA A 18 1.42 -17.89 13.74
CA ALA A 18 0.89 -16.93 14.72
C ALA A 18 0.00 -15.84 14.12
N ALA A 19 -0.09 -15.75 12.79
CA ALA A 19 -0.88 -14.73 12.10
C ALA A 19 -2.41 -15.04 12.20
N PRO A 20 -3.29 -14.02 11.97
CA PRO A 20 -4.74 -14.23 11.88
C PRO A 20 -5.14 -15.32 10.89
N ILE A 21 -6.31 -15.90 11.09
CA ILE A 21 -6.84 -17.00 10.24
C ILE A 21 -6.87 -16.60 8.75
N TYR A 22 -7.23 -15.37 8.44
CA TYR A 22 -7.20 -14.81 7.09
C TYR A 22 -5.83 -15.00 6.41
N VAL A 23 -4.75 -14.64 7.10
CA VAL A 23 -3.39 -14.70 6.57
C VAL A 23 -2.93 -16.13 6.35
N ARG A 24 -3.22 -17.03 7.34
CA ARG A 24 -2.88 -18.45 7.23
C ARG A 24 -3.58 -19.12 6.05
N GLN A 25 -4.89 -18.90 5.91
CA GLN A 25 -5.68 -19.42 4.80
C GLN A 25 -5.22 -18.86 3.44
N ALA A 26 -4.90 -17.56 3.36
CA ALA A 26 -4.34 -16.95 2.15
C ALA A 26 -2.98 -17.56 1.78
N TYR A 27 -2.13 -17.85 2.77
CA TYR A 27 -0.85 -18.50 2.57
C TYR A 27 -1.01 -19.94 2.05
N GLU A 28 -1.88 -20.74 2.68
CA GLU A 28 -2.20 -22.11 2.25
C GLU A 28 -2.77 -22.14 0.83
N ALA A 29 -3.62 -21.18 0.49
CA ALA A 29 -4.16 -21.00 -0.85
C ALA A 29 -3.14 -20.44 -1.86
N ARG A 30 -1.89 -20.18 -1.44
CA ARG A 30 -0.81 -19.57 -2.25
C ARG A 30 -1.17 -18.22 -2.84
N LYS A 31 -2.03 -17.47 -2.16
CA LYS A 31 -2.44 -16.11 -2.53
C LYS A 31 -1.58 -15.06 -1.80
N TYR A 32 -0.27 -15.10 -2.06
CA TYR A 32 0.75 -14.34 -1.33
C TYR A 32 0.57 -12.81 -1.36
N ALA A 33 -0.09 -12.27 -2.37
CA ALA A 33 -0.43 -10.84 -2.38
C ALA A 33 -1.31 -10.45 -1.20
N PHE A 34 -2.30 -11.30 -0.85
CA PHE A 34 -3.19 -11.07 0.30
C PHE A 34 -2.47 -11.29 1.63
N VAL A 35 -1.50 -12.19 1.69
CA VAL A 35 -0.59 -12.31 2.84
C VAL A 35 0.21 -11.01 3.00
N SER A 36 0.79 -10.50 1.90
CA SER A 36 1.58 -9.26 1.92
C SER A 36 0.75 -8.04 2.32
N ASP A 37 -0.54 -8.01 2.00
CA ASP A 37 -1.45 -6.95 2.38
C ASP A 37 -1.58 -6.80 3.92
N TYR A 38 -1.55 -7.90 4.65
CA TYR A 38 -1.50 -7.89 6.10
C TYR A 38 -0.09 -7.59 6.63
N VAL A 39 0.92 -8.30 6.11
CA VAL A 39 2.29 -8.23 6.65
C VAL A 39 2.89 -6.83 6.53
N ARG A 40 2.57 -6.06 5.47
CA ARG A 40 2.99 -4.66 5.35
C ARG A 40 2.48 -3.78 6.49
N LEU A 41 1.24 -3.98 6.91
CA LEU A 41 0.63 -3.24 8.02
C LEU A 41 1.22 -3.71 9.36
N TRP A 42 1.38 -5.02 9.55
CA TRP A 42 1.99 -5.58 10.75
C TRP A 42 3.42 -5.08 10.94
N ALA A 43 4.23 -5.12 9.89
CA ALA A 43 5.61 -4.63 9.95
C ALA A 43 5.68 -3.13 10.29
N LEU A 44 4.80 -2.33 9.71
CA LEU A 44 4.70 -0.90 10.01
C LEU A 44 4.22 -0.65 11.44
N GLU A 45 3.28 -1.46 11.94
CA GLU A 45 2.82 -1.35 13.33
C GLU A 45 3.97 -1.62 14.30
N GLN A 46 4.74 -2.68 14.09
CA GLN A 46 5.82 -3.08 14.99
C GLN A 46 7.03 -2.14 14.94
N PHE A 47 7.43 -1.69 13.75
CA PHE A 47 8.72 -1.06 13.54
C PHE A 47 8.63 0.36 13.00
N GLY A 48 7.48 0.81 12.54
CA GLY A 48 7.36 2.06 11.79
C GLY A 48 8.17 2.07 10.52
N GLY A 49 8.44 3.25 9.97
CA GLY A 49 9.25 3.41 8.77
C GLY A 49 8.42 3.56 7.50
N VAL A 50 8.98 3.18 6.36
CA VAL A 50 8.31 3.27 5.07
C VAL A 50 8.27 1.91 4.37
N TYR A 51 7.07 1.39 4.18
CA TYR A 51 6.84 0.23 3.33
C TYR A 51 6.86 0.64 1.86
N VAL A 52 7.42 -0.22 1.02
CA VAL A 52 7.49 -0.01 -0.43
C VAL A 52 7.23 -1.35 -1.15
N ASP A 53 6.31 -1.37 -2.10
CA ASP A 53 6.09 -2.54 -2.96
C ASP A 53 7.32 -2.86 -3.82
N THR A 54 7.51 -4.12 -4.16
CA THR A 54 8.69 -4.58 -4.92
C THR A 54 8.76 -4.05 -6.35
N ASP A 55 7.64 -3.58 -6.90
CA ASP A 55 7.53 -2.95 -8.21
C ASP A 55 7.48 -1.42 -8.15
N VAL A 56 7.95 -0.84 -7.06
CA VAL A 56 8.10 0.60 -6.87
C VAL A 56 9.56 1.02 -7.07
N LYS A 57 9.79 1.99 -7.96
CA LYS A 57 11.09 2.64 -8.12
C LYS A 57 11.14 3.93 -7.31
N VAL A 58 11.98 3.98 -6.30
CA VAL A 58 12.23 5.18 -5.50
C VAL A 58 13.12 6.16 -6.29
N LEU A 59 12.75 7.43 -6.34
CA LEU A 59 13.45 8.50 -7.05
C LEU A 59 14.08 9.51 -6.09
N LYS A 60 13.47 9.74 -4.92
CA LYS A 60 13.89 10.70 -3.90
C LYS A 60 13.76 10.09 -2.51
N SER A 61 14.49 10.63 -1.54
CA SER A 61 14.28 10.28 -0.13
C SER A 61 12.87 10.65 0.31
N TYR A 62 12.24 9.76 1.10
CA TYR A 62 10.94 10.02 1.74
C TYR A 62 11.07 10.88 3.00
N GLU A 63 12.28 11.23 3.42
CA GLU A 63 12.54 11.98 4.65
C GLU A 63 11.69 13.26 4.80
N PRO A 64 11.48 14.08 3.75
CA PRO A 64 10.61 15.26 3.85
C PRO A 64 9.13 14.95 4.13
N LEU A 65 8.71 13.68 4.01
CA LEU A 65 7.35 13.22 4.23
C LEU A 65 7.13 12.66 5.64
N LEU A 66 8.19 12.55 6.46
CA LEU A 66 8.15 11.97 7.81
C LEU A 66 7.70 12.97 8.89
N ASN A 67 7.12 14.12 8.50
CA ASN A 67 6.65 15.13 9.46
C ASN A 67 5.24 14.83 10.01
N ASP A 68 4.49 13.95 9.36
CA ASP A 68 3.18 13.48 9.81
C ASP A 68 3.34 12.10 10.48
N THR A 69 2.45 11.74 11.41
CA THR A 69 2.45 10.44 12.09
C THR A 69 2.35 9.28 11.10
N ALA A 70 1.60 9.48 10.02
CA ALA A 70 1.50 8.53 8.93
C ALA A 70 1.28 9.21 7.58
N PHE A 71 1.67 8.55 6.50
CA PHE A 71 1.35 8.99 5.15
C PHE A 71 1.07 7.83 4.19
N ILE A 72 0.24 8.09 3.19
CA ILE A 72 -0.10 7.21 2.09
C ILE A 72 -0.35 8.04 0.82
N GLY A 73 -0.31 7.40 -0.36
CA GLY A 73 -0.70 8.05 -1.61
C GLY A 73 -2.08 7.63 -2.09
N LEU A 74 -2.64 8.39 -3.03
CA LEU A 74 -3.76 7.97 -3.86
C LEU A 74 -3.25 7.35 -5.16
N GLU A 75 -4.01 6.43 -5.72
CA GLU A 75 -3.81 5.97 -7.10
C GLU A 75 -4.82 6.65 -8.03
N GLU A 76 -4.41 7.00 -9.24
CA GLU A 76 -5.32 7.49 -10.26
C GLU A 76 -6.15 6.32 -10.80
N SER A 77 -7.25 6.04 -10.12
CA SER A 77 -8.29 5.11 -10.54
C SER A 77 -9.59 5.86 -10.80
N LYS A 78 -10.62 5.14 -11.22
CA LYS A 78 -11.96 5.74 -11.41
C LYS A 78 -12.52 6.36 -10.12
N VAL A 79 -12.05 5.90 -8.96
CA VAL A 79 -12.54 6.27 -7.62
C VAL A 79 -11.44 6.80 -6.68
N HIS A 80 -10.24 7.06 -7.17
CA HIS A 80 -9.09 7.56 -6.39
C HIS A 80 -8.93 6.84 -5.05
N LEU A 81 -8.62 5.55 -5.13
CA LEU A 81 -8.40 4.70 -3.96
C LEU A 81 -7.03 4.99 -3.33
N PRO A 82 -6.86 4.74 -2.01
CA PRO A 82 -5.53 4.79 -1.41
C PRO A 82 -4.61 3.76 -2.07
N GLY A 83 -3.43 4.21 -2.49
CA GLY A 83 -2.41 3.35 -3.08
C GLY A 83 -1.52 2.76 -2.00
N THR A 84 -1.62 1.47 -1.77
CA THR A 84 -0.86 0.78 -0.73
C THR A 84 0.58 0.43 -1.11
N CYS A 85 1.03 0.90 -2.27
CA CYS A 85 2.37 0.65 -2.79
C CYS A 85 3.49 1.40 -2.03
N VAL A 86 3.16 2.51 -1.37
CA VAL A 86 4.05 3.25 -0.45
C VAL A 86 3.22 3.71 0.74
N ILE A 87 3.63 3.28 1.93
CA ILE A 87 3.01 3.63 3.20
C ILE A 87 4.11 3.99 4.18
N GLY A 88 4.02 5.16 4.82
CA GLY A 88 4.93 5.53 5.90
C GLY A 88 4.19 5.79 7.20
N CYS A 89 4.75 5.38 8.32
CA CYS A 89 4.23 5.74 9.63
C CYS A 89 5.26 5.60 10.75
N GLU A 90 4.98 6.23 11.89
CA GLU A 90 5.64 5.92 13.15
C GLU A 90 5.23 4.52 13.62
N ALA A 91 6.10 3.86 14.39
CA ALA A 91 5.73 2.60 15.05
C ALA A 91 4.51 2.82 15.96
N HIS A 92 3.64 1.82 16.04
CA HIS A 92 2.45 1.82 16.90
C HIS A 92 1.45 2.94 16.59
N CYS A 93 1.44 3.48 15.36
CA CYS A 93 0.48 4.51 15.00
C CYS A 93 -0.96 3.97 14.95
N GLN A 94 -1.92 4.79 15.42
CA GLN A 94 -3.32 4.36 15.55
C GLN A 94 -3.96 4.00 14.21
N TRP A 95 -3.60 4.69 13.13
CA TRP A 95 -4.12 4.38 11.80
C TRP A 95 -3.82 2.94 11.39
N VAL A 96 -2.55 2.49 11.54
CA VAL A 96 -2.18 1.13 11.13
C VAL A 96 -2.84 0.09 12.02
N ARG A 97 -3.02 0.35 13.33
CA ARG A 97 -3.78 -0.54 14.24
C ARG A 97 -5.22 -0.69 13.80
N ASP A 98 -5.89 0.43 13.47
CA ASP A 98 -7.28 0.40 12.98
C ASP A 98 -7.39 -0.35 11.64
N MET A 99 -6.34 -0.29 10.79
CA MET A 99 -6.31 -1.05 9.55
C MET A 99 -6.04 -2.55 9.76
N LEU A 100 -5.19 -2.90 10.73
CA LEU A 100 -4.95 -4.31 11.11
C LEU A 100 -6.20 -4.96 11.69
N ALA A 101 -6.96 -4.23 12.53
CA ALA A 101 -8.20 -4.72 13.11
C ALA A 101 -9.24 -5.15 12.06
N LEU A 102 -9.13 -4.68 10.82
CA LEU A 102 -10.00 -5.14 9.72
C LEU A 102 -9.79 -6.62 9.33
N TYR A 103 -8.73 -7.24 9.85
CA TYR A 103 -8.39 -8.65 9.58
C TYR A 103 -8.71 -9.59 10.74
N ASP A 104 -9.14 -9.08 11.90
CA ASP A 104 -9.31 -9.88 13.12
C ASP A 104 -10.46 -10.87 12.99
N ASP A 105 -11.61 -10.46 12.42
CA ASP A 105 -12.85 -11.22 12.39
C ASP A 105 -13.23 -11.72 10.99
N ILE A 106 -12.27 -11.80 10.07
CA ILE A 106 -12.51 -12.25 8.70
C ILE A 106 -11.71 -13.51 8.36
N GLU A 107 -12.25 -14.30 7.44
CA GLU A 107 -11.61 -15.46 6.87
C GLU A 107 -11.33 -15.26 5.37
N PHE A 108 -10.19 -15.75 4.90
CA PHE A 108 -9.84 -15.71 3.48
C PHE A 108 -10.63 -16.74 2.67
N VAL A 109 -10.88 -17.92 3.27
CA VAL A 109 -11.76 -18.96 2.71
C VAL A 109 -13.11 -18.85 3.37
N LYS A 110 -14.11 -18.42 2.62
CA LYS A 110 -15.49 -18.24 3.10
C LYS A 110 -16.16 -19.58 3.38
N PRO A 111 -17.26 -19.63 4.16
CA PRO A 111 -17.98 -20.87 4.48
C PRO A 111 -18.47 -21.66 3.27
N ASP A 112 -18.70 -20.98 2.13
CA ASP A 112 -19.09 -21.60 0.85
C ASP A 112 -17.89 -22.11 0.02
N GLY A 113 -16.67 -21.99 0.55
CA GLY A 113 -15.42 -22.37 -0.11
C GLY A 113 -14.89 -21.33 -1.10
N SER A 114 -15.58 -20.23 -1.33
CA SER A 114 -15.06 -19.13 -2.15
C SER A 114 -14.00 -18.33 -1.40
N LEU A 115 -13.11 -17.62 -2.14
CA LEU A 115 -12.06 -16.81 -1.55
C LEU A 115 -12.50 -15.35 -1.38
N ASP A 116 -12.10 -14.73 -0.27
CA ASP A 116 -12.20 -13.28 -0.11
C ASP A 116 -11.06 -12.58 -0.87
N LEU A 117 -11.35 -12.15 -2.08
CA LEU A 117 -10.41 -11.45 -2.95
C LEU A 117 -10.50 -9.92 -2.81
N THR A 118 -11.09 -9.41 -1.73
CA THR A 118 -11.11 -7.98 -1.41
C THR A 118 -9.69 -7.50 -1.15
N THR A 119 -9.22 -6.59 -1.97
CA THR A 119 -7.84 -6.08 -1.90
C THR A 119 -7.66 -5.14 -0.72
N ASN A 120 -6.42 -4.99 -0.26
CA ASN A 120 -6.06 -4.00 0.77
C ASN A 120 -6.51 -2.59 0.39
N VAL A 121 -6.32 -2.21 -0.88
CA VAL A 121 -6.76 -0.93 -1.44
C VAL A 121 -8.26 -0.68 -1.22
N GLU A 122 -9.09 -1.70 -1.47
CA GLU A 122 -10.55 -1.60 -1.27
C GLU A 122 -10.91 -1.57 0.22
N ARG A 123 -10.32 -2.45 1.02
CA ARG A 123 -10.58 -2.59 2.45
C ARG A 123 -10.20 -1.33 3.23
N LEU A 124 -8.97 -0.85 3.04
CA LEU A 124 -8.49 0.38 3.66
C LEU A 124 -9.25 1.60 3.12
N GLY A 125 -9.51 1.62 1.81
CA GLY A 125 -10.26 2.70 1.19
C GLY A 125 -11.66 2.87 1.75
N GLN A 126 -12.37 1.77 2.02
CA GLN A 126 -13.69 1.82 2.66
C GLN A 126 -13.58 2.42 4.07
N ARG A 127 -12.66 1.93 4.89
CA ARG A 127 -12.46 2.42 6.26
C ARG A 127 -12.04 3.89 6.29
N MET A 128 -11.16 4.31 5.39
CA MET A 128 -10.73 5.70 5.29
C MET A 128 -11.86 6.65 4.85
N LYS A 129 -12.80 6.19 4.01
CA LYS A 129 -13.99 6.98 3.66
C LYS A 129 -14.88 7.27 4.87
N GLU A 130 -15.09 6.30 5.71
CA GLU A 130 -15.88 6.44 6.94
C GLU A 130 -15.28 7.50 7.87
N GLU A 131 -13.97 7.71 7.81
CA GLU A 131 -13.24 8.70 8.61
C GLU A 131 -12.93 10.00 7.85
N GLY A 132 -13.58 10.23 6.71
CA GLY A 132 -13.54 11.53 6.03
C GLY A 132 -12.64 11.62 4.80
N LEU A 133 -12.13 10.50 4.27
CA LEU A 133 -11.48 10.53 2.95
C LEU A 133 -12.49 11.00 1.89
N ASN A 134 -12.26 12.17 1.35
CA ASN A 134 -13.12 12.73 0.32
C ASN A 134 -12.94 12.00 -1.00
N GLN A 135 -13.97 11.29 -1.42
CA GLN A 135 -14.05 10.70 -2.75
C GLN A 135 -14.92 11.54 -3.66
N VAL A 136 -14.61 11.47 -4.93
CA VAL A 136 -15.44 12.07 -5.98
C VAL A 136 -16.51 11.09 -6.39
N GLU A 137 -17.67 11.18 -5.79
CA GLU A 137 -18.75 10.22 -6.02
C GLU A 137 -19.58 10.48 -7.29
N SER A 138 -19.50 11.67 -7.90
CA SER A 138 -20.30 11.96 -9.09
C SER A 138 -19.63 12.82 -10.16
N ARG A 139 -20.13 12.73 -11.41
CA ARG A 139 -19.72 13.64 -12.49
C ARG A 139 -19.97 15.11 -12.16
N GLU A 140 -20.95 15.44 -11.32
CA GLU A 140 -21.33 16.80 -10.95
C GLU A 140 -20.41 17.38 -9.87
N SER A 141 -19.95 16.59 -8.90
CA SER A 141 -18.95 17.02 -7.92
C SER A 141 -17.57 17.22 -8.57
N ARG A 142 -17.30 16.58 -9.72
CA ARG A 142 -16.09 16.81 -10.52
C ARG A 142 -15.93 18.24 -11.01
N ALA A 143 -17.00 19.00 -11.15
CA ALA A 143 -16.99 20.36 -11.69
C ALA A 143 -16.60 21.43 -10.66
N LYS A 144 -16.91 21.24 -9.37
CA LYS A 144 -16.80 22.28 -8.34
C LYS A 144 -15.68 22.08 -7.32
N SER A 145 -15.33 20.85 -7.00
CA SER A 145 -14.15 20.55 -6.17
C SER A 145 -13.39 19.38 -6.79
N LYS A 146 -12.08 19.48 -6.85
CA LYS A 146 -11.21 18.39 -7.35
C LYS A 146 -10.34 17.93 -6.18
N PRO A 147 -10.92 17.27 -5.15
CA PRO A 147 -10.21 16.91 -3.92
C PRO A 147 -8.99 16.02 -4.20
N TRP A 148 -8.99 15.23 -5.30
CA TRP A 148 -7.82 14.46 -5.75
C TRP A 148 -6.66 15.31 -6.31
N LYS A 149 -6.84 16.64 -6.42
CA LYS A 149 -5.77 17.57 -6.82
C LYS A 149 -5.05 18.19 -5.63
N GLN A 150 -5.48 17.88 -4.42
CA GLN A 150 -4.89 18.40 -3.20
C GLN A 150 -4.63 17.25 -2.23
N ASN A 151 -3.55 17.34 -1.49
CA ASN A 151 -3.28 16.43 -0.39
C ASN A 151 -4.39 16.57 0.66
N GLN A 152 -4.78 15.43 1.26
CA GLN A 152 -5.78 15.38 2.32
C GLN A 152 -5.13 15.04 3.65
N TYR A 153 -5.85 15.25 4.74
CA TYR A 153 -5.39 14.92 6.08
C TYR A 153 -6.55 14.40 6.91
N ILE A 154 -6.35 13.27 7.60
CA ILE A 154 -7.32 12.73 8.55
C ILE A 154 -6.73 12.91 9.94
N GLU A 155 -7.26 13.87 10.69
CA GLU A 155 -6.74 14.30 11.98
C GLU A 155 -6.72 13.19 13.04
N LYS A 156 -7.78 12.39 13.11
CA LYS A 156 -7.91 11.25 14.02
C LYS A 156 -6.68 10.34 14.01
N TRP A 157 -6.04 10.20 12.84
CA TRP A 157 -4.91 9.31 12.64
C TRP A 157 -3.57 10.01 12.43
N GLY A 158 -3.55 11.32 12.36
CA GLY A 158 -2.35 12.03 11.91
C GLY A 158 -1.90 11.64 10.50
N LEU A 159 -2.85 11.21 9.66
CA LEU A 159 -2.59 10.62 8.36
C LEU A 159 -2.62 11.66 7.24
N ARG A 160 -1.47 11.84 6.58
CA ARG A 160 -1.35 12.61 5.35
C ARG A 160 -1.62 11.73 4.13
N ILE A 161 -2.52 12.17 3.26
CA ILE A 161 -2.86 11.47 2.02
C ILE A 161 -2.40 12.31 0.85
N TYR A 162 -1.36 11.84 0.16
CA TYR A 162 -0.78 12.52 -0.98
C TYR A 162 -1.53 12.19 -2.27
N ILE A 163 -1.64 13.15 -3.18
CA ILE A 163 -2.20 12.91 -4.50
C ILE A 163 -1.32 11.93 -5.30
N HIS A 164 -1.89 11.32 -6.33
CA HIS A 164 -1.27 10.21 -7.08
C HIS A 164 0.11 10.50 -7.68
N ASP A 165 0.44 11.77 -8.00
CA ASP A 165 1.72 12.12 -8.61
C ASP A 165 2.93 11.95 -7.65
N TYR A 166 2.68 11.80 -6.33
CA TYR A 166 3.76 11.56 -5.37
C TYR A 166 4.37 10.16 -5.51
N PHE A 167 3.53 9.11 -5.61
CA PHE A 167 4.01 7.73 -5.58
C PHE A 167 3.62 6.90 -6.79
N SER A 168 2.49 7.21 -7.42
CA SER A 168 1.91 6.47 -8.54
C SER A 168 1.62 7.39 -9.73
N PRO A 169 2.64 8.03 -10.35
CA PRO A 169 2.44 9.02 -11.41
C PRO A 169 2.01 8.41 -12.75
N ILE A 170 1.58 7.14 -12.77
CA ILE A 170 1.06 6.45 -13.96
C ILE A 170 -0.46 6.54 -13.92
N THR A 171 -1.03 7.16 -14.96
CA THR A 171 -2.48 7.31 -15.09
C THR A 171 -3.19 5.99 -15.39
N SER A 172 -4.51 5.95 -15.22
CA SER A 172 -5.36 4.82 -15.62
C SER A 172 -5.22 4.45 -17.10
N THR A 173 -4.81 5.40 -17.95
CA THR A 173 -4.49 5.19 -19.37
C THR A 173 -3.03 4.81 -19.62
N ARG A 174 -2.27 4.47 -18.56
CA ARG A 174 -0.85 4.08 -18.62
C ARG A 174 0.09 5.18 -19.12
N VAL A 175 -0.29 6.44 -18.99
CA VAL A 175 0.58 7.59 -19.28
C VAL A 175 1.32 7.98 -18.00
N MET A 176 2.65 8.07 -18.07
CA MET A 176 3.47 8.53 -16.95
C MET A 176 3.51 10.06 -16.91
N ARG A 177 3.15 10.65 -15.77
CA ARG A 177 3.14 12.10 -15.53
C ARG A 177 3.94 12.46 -14.30
N LYS A 178 5.26 12.39 -14.40
CA LYS A 178 6.14 12.85 -13.32
C LYS A 178 6.07 14.34 -13.13
N THR A 179 6.03 14.78 -11.88
CA THR A 179 6.10 16.18 -11.46
C THR A 179 7.31 16.40 -10.54
N ARG A 180 7.50 17.63 -10.07
CA ARG A 180 8.47 17.91 -9.00
C ARG A 180 8.12 17.23 -7.67
N ASN A 181 6.85 16.82 -7.50
CA ASN A 181 6.37 16.14 -6.31
C ASN A 181 6.56 14.62 -6.36
N THR A 182 7.01 14.04 -7.49
CA THR A 182 7.15 12.59 -7.62
C THR A 182 8.35 12.08 -6.82
N TYR A 183 8.07 11.25 -5.82
CA TYR A 183 9.05 10.57 -4.97
C TYR A 183 9.35 9.16 -5.45
N SER A 184 8.36 8.49 -6.02
CA SER A 184 8.50 7.14 -6.54
C SER A 184 7.58 6.87 -7.73
N ILE A 185 7.77 5.73 -8.37
CA ILE A 185 6.95 5.26 -9.50
C ILE A 185 6.50 3.84 -9.19
N HIS A 186 5.20 3.63 -9.08
CA HIS A 186 4.60 2.31 -9.01
C HIS A 186 4.33 1.81 -10.43
N TYR A 187 4.85 0.63 -10.78
CA TYR A 187 4.78 0.10 -12.14
C TYR A 187 3.53 -0.77 -12.40
N PHE A 188 2.76 -1.11 -11.36
CA PHE A 188 1.56 -1.94 -11.46
C PHE A 188 1.84 -3.27 -12.19
N ALA A 189 2.83 -4.03 -11.71
CA ALA A 189 3.22 -5.31 -12.28
C ALA A 189 2.10 -6.36 -12.21
N GLU A 190 1.15 -6.20 -11.24
CA GLU A 190 -0.03 -7.04 -11.06
C GLU A 190 0.32 -8.55 -11.08
N SER A 191 1.46 -8.93 -10.53
CA SER A 191 2.02 -10.29 -10.55
C SER A 191 1.13 -11.34 -9.87
N TRP A 192 0.15 -10.89 -9.08
CA TRP A 192 -0.81 -11.73 -8.37
C TRP A 192 -2.01 -12.18 -9.24
N ARG A 193 -2.19 -11.61 -10.43
CA ARG A 193 -3.27 -11.98 -11.36
C ARG A 193 -2.86 -13.18 -12.19
N ASP A 194 -3.57 -14.30 -12.00
CA ASP A 194 -3.33 -15.54 -12.72
C ASP A 194 -3.27 -15.35 -14.26
N GLY A 195 -2.15 -15.72 -14.87
CA GLY A 195 -2.04 -16.03 -16.30
C GLY A 195 -2.05 -14.89 -17.30
N LYS A 196 -2.11 -13.62 -16.88
CA LYS A 196 -2.12 -12.48 -17.82
C LYS A 196 -0.99 -11.49 -17.52
N THR A 197 0.25 -11.88 -17.82
CA THR A 197 1.28 -10.88 -18.07
C THR A 197 0.84 -10.04 -19.27
N LYS A 198 0.39 -8.81 -19.02
CA LYS A 198 0.11 -7.87 -20.11
C LYS A 198 1.39 -7.69 -20.91
N LYS A 199 1.39 -8.12 -22.17
CA LYS A 199 2.45 -7.83 -23.16
C LYS A 199 2.69 -6.31 -23.17
N GLY A 200 3.83 -5.86 -22.68
CA GLY A 200 4.16 -4.44 -22.75
C GLY A 200 5.35 -3.96 -21.92
N TRP A 201 5.81 -4.72 -20.94
CA TRP A 201 6.97 -4.37 -20.12
C TRP A 201 8.04 -5.45 -20.22
N ARG A 202 8.72 -5.53 -21.37
CA ARG A 202 9.62 -6.64 -21.73
C ARG A 202 10.97 -6.67 -21.00
N ASP A 203 11.30 -5.71 -20.14
CA ASP A 203 12.66 -5.61 -19.57
C ASP A 203 12.75 -5.81 -18.06
N TRP A 204 11.70 -6.29 -17.40
CA TRP A 204 11.76 -6.62 -15.98
C TRP A 204 11.60 -8.13 -15.77
N THR A 205 12.72 -8.84 -15.78
CA THR A 205 12.83 -10.18 -15.19
C THR A 205 12.74 -10.02 -13.67
N ILE A 206 11.53 -9.81 -13.15
CA ILE A 206 11.27 -10.00 -11.74
C ILE A 206 11.25 -11.51 -11.54
N THR A 207 12.32 -12.05 -10.99
CA THR A 207 12.39 -13.47 -10.64
C THR A 207 11.29 -13.79 -9.63
N ARG A 208 10.77 -15.01 -9.67
CA ARG A 208 9.69 -15.51 -8.81
C ARG A 208 9.94 -15.31 -7.31
N GLU A 209 11.21 -15.16 -6.92
CA GLU A 209 11.70 -14.93 -5.56
C GLU A 209 11.42 -13.49 -5.06
N ILE A 210 11.25 -12.50 -5.96
CA ILE A 210 11.00 -11.10 -5.59
C ILE A 210 9.52 -10.86 -5.25
N VAL A 211 8.62 -11.70 -5.74
CA VAL A 211 7.16 -11.54 -5.56
C VAL A 211 6.73 -11.73 -4.09
N ASN A 212 7.52 -12.40 -3.27
CA ASN A 212 7.18 -12.75 -1.89
C ASN A 212 7.90 -11.87 -0.84
N ALA A 213 8.68 -10.89 -1.26
CA ALA A 213 9.43 -10.05 -0.33
C ALA A 213 8.76 -8.69 -0.16
N LEU A 214 8.50 -8.33 1.08
CA LEU A 214 8.08 -6.99 1.49
C LEU A 214 9.32 -6.15 1.76
N VAL A 215 9.29 -4.88 1.38
CA VAL A 215 10.37 -3.94 1.65
C VAL A 215 9.89 -2.90 2.63
N GLN A 216 10.56 -2.83 3.76
CA GLN A 216 10.42 -1.75 4.72
C GLN A 216 11.72 -0.96 4.79
N LEU A 217 11.61 0.36 4.67
CA LEU A 217 12.73 1.26 4.82
C LEU A 217 12.61 1.95 6.17
N LYS A 218 13.60 1.76 7.03
CA LYS A 218 13.67 2.37 8.34
C LYS A 218 14.84 3.35 8.39
N ARG A 219 14.60 4.56 8.90
CA ARG A 219 15.69 5.50 9.14
C ARG A 219 16.51 5.02 10.33
N LEU A 220 17.82 4.95 10.16
CA LEU A 220 18.74 4.78 11.27
C LEU A 220 18.76 6.11 12.04
N PHE A 221 18.22 6.10 13.26
CA PHE A 221 18.42 7.20 14.18
C PHE A 221 19.83 7.05 14.76
N GLU A 222 20.72 7.96 14.43
CA GLU A 222 21.91 8.17 15.23
C GLU A 222 21.44 8.65 16.62
N LYS A 223 21.85 7.92 17.65
CA LYS A 223 21.75 8.33 19.05
C LYS A 223 22.87 9.29 19.37
#